data_2d71700f41905413e3981ea1c0f96d20
#
_entry.id   2d71700f41905413e3981ea1c0f96d20
#
_cell.length_a   1.000
_cell.length_b   1.000
_cell.length_c   1.000
_cell.angle_alpha   90.00
_cell.angle_beta   90.00
_cell.angle_gamma   90.00
#
_symmetry.space_group_name_H-M   'P 1'
#
loop_
_entity.id
_entity.type
_entity.pdbx_description
1 polymer ?
#
loop_
_entity_poly.entity_id
_entity_poly.type
_entity_poly.pdbx_seq_one_letter_code
_entity_poly.pdbx_strand_id
1 'polypeptide(L)'
;MKDYKIAVIGDIHSNHIGLERCIHHALERKVDEFLFLGDYISDCPYPQKTMKIIYEMDKNYPCTFIRGNREDYMLNYRKTPNKNWTYSSASGSLLYTYENLTEYDFEFFEGLKIEGYYERPGFKPFRYCHGSLVRSNEILEPDAANTIEIMKNLDVDLLVSGHVHFQEEKMYDHKKILHPGAVGISWYYNGNTQYMILHGSEQGWEAEFFQLEYDVEEMVKEFETSGLNEKAPYWSKINIHTLRTGSDKNLACLNLATKLCEREEGSVTWPDIPEKYWQQAVREFGIEDS
;
A
#
# COMPACT_ATOMS: atom_id res chain seq x y z
N MET A 1 13.65 -12.21 -29.29
CA MET A 1 14.08 -12.32 -27.89
C MET A 1 12.90 -12.70 -27.02
N LYS A 2 13.12 -13.39 -25.92
CA LYS A 2 12.04 -13.79 -25.00
C LYS A 2 11.55 -12.52 -24.31
N ASP A 3 10.26 -12.21 -24.43
CA ASP A 3 9.58 -11.16 -23.66
C ASP A 3 9.58 -11.60 -22.19
N TYR A 4 10.38 -10.92 -21.35
CA TYR A 4 10.47 -11.23 -19.92
C TYR A 4 9.52 -10.33 -19.15
N LYS A 5 8.68 -10.91 -18.32
CA LYS A 5 7.56 -10.23 -17.65
C LYS A 5 7.68 -10.30 -16.14
N ILE A 6 7.61 -9.14 -15.49
CA ILE A 6 7.58 -9.01 -14.02
C ILE A 6 6.23 -8.44 -13.61
N ALA A 7 5.44 -9.16 -12.83
CA ALA A 7 4.27 -8.59 -12.17
C ALA A 7 4.72 -7.76 -10.97
N VAL A 8 4.38 -6.48 -10.95
CA VAL A 8 4.69 -5.56 -9.85
C VAL A 8 3.42 -5.28 -9.06
N ILE A 9 3.43 -5.68 -7.79
CA ILE A 9 2.29 -5.68 -6.86
C ILE A 9 2.71 -4.94 -5.59
N GLY A 10 1.92 -4.01 -5.10
CA GLY A 10 2.20 -3.30 -3.86
C GLY A 10 0.94 -2.76 -3.19
N ASP A 11 1.11 -2.16 -2.01
CA ASP A 11 0.04 -1.47 -1.29
C ASP A 11 -1.20 -2.37 -1.12
N ILE A 12 -0.97 -3.58 -0.57
CA ILE A 12 -1.97 -4.65 -0.47
C ILE A 12 -2.96 -4.38 0.66
N HIS A 13 -2.48 -3.81 1.77
CA HIS A 13 -3.30 -3.37 2.89
C HIS A 13 -4.29 -4.42 3.40
N SER A 14 -3.83 -5.67 3.56
CA SER A 14 -4.65 -6.82 3.99
C SER A 14 -5.82 -7.18 3.05
N ASN A 15 -5.91 -6.58 1.86
CA ASN A 15 -6.93 -6.92 0.86
C ASN A 15 -6.53 -8.20 0.11
N HIS A 16 -6.71 -9.34 0.78
CA HIS A 16 -6.36 -10.64 0.22
C HIS A 16 -7.20 -11.02 -1.01
N ILE A 17 -8.47 -10.54 -1.11
CA ILE A 17 -9.36 -10.80 -2.24
C ILE A 17 -8.83 -10.10 -3.50
N GLY A 18 -8.46 -8.81 -3.38
CA GLY A 18 -7.81 -8.06 -4.45
C GLY A 18 -6.45 -8.66 -4.83
N LEU A 19 -5.68 -9.11 -3.84
CA LEU A 19 -4.38 -9.77 -4.07
C LEU A 19 -4.52 -11.07 -4.87
N GLU A 20 -5.43 -11.94 -4.49
CA GLU A 20 -5.71 -13.19 -5.23
C GLU A 20 -6.13 -12.89 -6.67
N ARG A 21 -6.96 -11.87 -6.87
CA ARG A 21 -7.39 -11.44 -8.21
C ARG A 21 -6.21 -10.97 -9.08
N CYS A 22 -5.29 -10.17 -8.52
CA CYS A 22 -4.08 -9.71 -9.22
C CYS A 22 -3.14 -10.85 -9.55
N ILE A 23 -2.84 -11.73 -8.58
CA ILE A 23 -1.97 -12.90 -8.78
C ILE A 23 -2.54 -13.82 -9.86
N HIS A 24 -3.81 -14.14 -9.79
CA HIS A 24 -4.46 -15.03 -10.78
C HIS A 24 -4.34 -14.46 -12.19
N HIS A 25 -4.66 -13.16 -12.38
CA HIS A 25 -4.54 -12.50 -13.66
C HIS A 25 -3.07 -12.45 -14.17
N ALA A 26 -2.11 -12.18 -13.29
CA ALA A 26 -0.70 -12.17 -13.65
C ALA A 26 -0.22 -13.57 -14.11
N LEU A 27 -0.66 -14.64 -13.45
CA LEU A 27 -0.36 -16.02 -13.86
C LEU A 27 -0.98 -16.37 -15.21
N GLU A 28 -2.23 -15.94 -15.49
CA GLU A 28 -2.86 -16.09 -16.82
C GLU A 28 -2.06 -15.35 -17.90
N ARG A 29 -1.47 -14.18 -17.57
CA ARG A 29 -0.58 -13.40 -18.45
C ARG A 29 0.82 -14.01 -18.59
N LYS A 30 1.10 -15.12 -17.87
CA LYS A 30 2.35 -15.88 -17.91
C LYS A 30 3.56 -15.00 -17.58
N VAL A 31 3.49 -14.29 -16.46
CA VAL A 31 4.65 -13.57 -15.93
C VAL A 31 5.75 -14.53 -15.51
N ASP A 32 6.99 -14.10 -15.64
CA ASP A 32 8.15 -14.92 -15.27
C ASP A 32 8.54 -14.76 -13.80
N GLU A 33 8.19 -13.60 -13.18
CA GLU A 33 8.61 -13.21 -11.84
C GLU A 33 7.60 -12.23 -11.21
N PHE A 34 7.60 -12.15 -9.88
CA PHE A 34 6.81 -11.20 -9.10
C PHE A 34 7.72 -10.28 -8.30
N LEU A 35 7.42 -8.98 -8.30
CA LEU A 35 8.04 -7.97 -7.46
C LEU A 35 6.97 -7.37 -6.54
N PHE A 36 7.12 -7.61 -5.23
CA PHE A 36 6.23 -7.11 -4.19
C PHE A 36 6.83 -5.89 -3.51
N LEU A 37 6.14 -4.75 -3.57
CA LEU A 37 6.64 -3.45 -3.13
C LEU A 37 6.28 -3.07 -1.67
N GLY A 38 5.80 -4.02 -0.86
CA GLY A 38 5.47 -3.75 0.55
C GLY A 38 4.03 -3.31 0.81
N ASP A 39 3.78 -2.87 2.03
CA ASP A 39 2.47 -2.58 2.60
C ASP A 39 1.50 -3.77 2.42
N TYR A 40 1.96 -4.95 2.91
CA TYR A 40 1.17 -6.19 2.84
C TYR A 40 -0.05 -6.14 3.73
N ILE A 41 0.03 -5.43 4.83
CA ILE A 41 -0.87 -5.49 5.99
C ILE A 41 -1.50 -4.14 6.32
N SER A 42 -2.45 -4.15 7.26
CA SER A 42 -3.19 -3.00 7.80
C SER A 42 -4.35 -2.52 6.92
N ASP A 43 -5.16 -1.66 7.48
CA ASP A 43 -6.31 -0.96 6.89
C ASP A 43 -7.50 -1.85 6.53
N CYS A 44 -7.33 -2.98 5.84
CA CYS A 44 -8.35 -4.02 5.70
C CYS A 44 -8.19 -5.12 6.77
N PRO A 45 -9.24 -5.94 7.00
CA PRO A 45 -9.24 -7.00 8.00
C PRO A 45 -8.38 -8.21 7.60
N TYR A 46 -8.12 -9.09 8.57
CA TYR A 46 -7.47 -10.39 8.40
C TYR A 46 -6.07 -10.35 7.75
N PRO A 47 -5.08 -9.61 8.31
CA PRO A 47 -3.72 -9.56 7.77
C PRO A 47 -3.10 -10.96 7.59
N GLN A 48 -3.46 -11.93 8.45
CA GLN A 48 -3.01 -13.31 8.36
C GLN A 48 -3.45 -14.03 7.07
N LYS A 49 -4.58 -13.65 6.45
CA LYS A 49 -4.99 -14.21 5.16
C LYS A 49 -4.06 -13.73 4.05
N THR A 50 -3.73 -12.45 4.04
CA THR A 50 -2.78 -11.86 3.10
C THR A 50 -1.39 -12.47 3.27
N MET A 51 -0.88 -12.54 4.51
CA MET A 51 0.45 -13.10 4.77
C MET A 51 0.55 -14.57 4.34
N LYS A 52 -0.51 -15.35 4.53
CA LYS A 52 -0.56 -16.72 4.01
C LYS A 52 -0.35 -16.77 2.48
N ILE A 53 -1.01 -15.90 1.73
CA ILE A 53 -0.83 -15.83 0.27
C ILE A 53 0.61 -15.43 -0.08
N ILE A 54 1.18 -14.43 0.61
CA ILE A 54 2.57 -13.99 0.40
C ILE A 54 3.55 -15.15 0.60
N TYR A 55 3.39 -15.96 1.65
CA TYR A 55 4.25 -17.13 1.89
C TYR A 55 4.05 -18.24 0.85
N GLU A 56 2.83 -18.43 0.36
CA GLU A 56 2.56 -19.36 -0.72
C GLU A 56 3.21 -18.90 -2.04
N MET A 57 3.22 -17.59 -2.30
CA MET A 57 3.91 -17.01 -3.45
C MET A 57 5.42 -17.18 -3.37
N ASP A 58 6.04 -16.86 -2.23
CA ASP A 58 7.48 -17.02 -1.99
C ASP A 58 7.94 -18.48 -2.20
N LYS A 59 7.11 -19.42 -1.77
CA LYS A 59 7.42 -20.86 -1.90
C LYS A 59 7.32 -21.40 -3.34
N ASN A 60 6.38 -20.86 -4.14
CA ASN A 60 5.98 -21.50 -5.40
C ASN A 60 6.43 -20.77 -6.66
N TYR A 61 6.84 -19.50 -6.55
CA TYR A 61 7.18 -18.64 -7.68
C TYR A 61 8.47 -17.86 -7.43
N PRO A 62 9.17 -17.43 -8.50
CA PRO A 62 10.23 -16.45 -8.36
C PRO A 62 9.65 -15.12 -7.87
N CYS A 63 9.96 -14.75 -6.62
CA CYS A 63 9.47 -13.53 -5.99
C CYS A 63 10.60 -12.71 -5.41
N THR A 64 10.45 -11.40 -5.49
CA THR A 64 11.27 -10.42 -4.77
C THR A 64 10.36 -9.58 -3.88
N PHE A 65 10.75 -9.39 -2.62
CA PHE A 65 9.95 -8.69 -1.63
C PHE A 65 10.75 -7.53 -1.02
N ILE A 66 10.08 -6.39 -0.84
CA ILE A 66 10.56 -5.31 0.02
C ILE A 66 9.45 -4.97 1.03
N ARG A 67 9.79 -4.26 2.11
CA ARG A 67 8.79 -3.81 3.08
C ARG A 67 8.40 -2.36 2.85
N GLY A 68 7.15 -2.05 3.17
CA GLY A 68 6.60 -0.71 3.16
C GLY A 68 6.58 -0.06 4.55
N ASN A 69 5.92 1.08 4.65
CA ASN A 69 5.80 1.80 5.91
C ASN A 69 4.86 1.11 6.92
N ARG A 70 3.92 0.29 6.47
CA ARG A 70 3.04 -0.47 7.38
C ARG A 70 3.83 -1.52 8.15
N GLU A 71 4.71 -2.25 7.49
CA GLU A 71 5.63 -3.17 8.15
C GLU A 71 6.57 -2.43 9.11
N ASP A 72 7.12 -1.27 8.70
CA ASP A 72 7.96 -0.42 9.56
C ASP A 72 7.20 0.07 10.81
N TYR A 73 5.90 0.39 10.71
CA TYR A 73 5.08 0.76 11.87
C TYR A 73 4.94 -0.41 12.86
N MET A 74 4.69 -1.62 12.39
CA MET A 74 4.59 -2.83 13.23
C MET A 74 5.92 -3.14 13.92
N LEU A 75 7.03 -3.14 13.16
CA LEU A 75 8.38 -3.36 13.70
C LEU A 75 8.77 -2.30 14.75
N ASN A 76 8.43 -1.03 14.50
CA ASN A 76 8.68 0.05 15.44
C ASN A 76 7.79 -0.04 16.69
N TYR A 77 6.54 -0.45 16.57
CA TYR A 77 5.64 -0.66 17.70
C TYR A 77 6.14 -1.79 18.60
N ARG A 78 6.63 -2.88 18.03
CA ARG A 78 7.24 -3.99 18.76
C ARG A 78 8.46 -3.56 19.59
N LYS A 79 9.31 -2.68 19.05
CA LYS A 79 10.55 -2.20 19.74
C LYS A 79 10.27 -1.18 20.84
N THR A 80 9.10 -0.55 20.85
CA THR A 80 8.79 0.53 21.80
C THR A 80 7.46 0.26 22.48
N PRO A 81 7.45 -0.50 23.60
CA PRO A 81 6.21 -1.03 24.20
C PRO A 81 5.28 0.02 24.83
N ASN A 82 5.64 1.30 24.85
CA ASN A 82 4.82 2.39 25.42
C ASN A 82 4.15 3.26 24.34
N LYS A 83 3.83 2.72 23.18
CA LYS A 83 3.05 3.46 22.17
C LYS A 83 1.58 3.46 22.54
N ASN A 84 0.97 4.63 22.40
CA ASN A 84 -0.41 4.89 22.78
C ASN A 84 -1.44 4.41 21.72
N TRP A 85 -1.20 3.29 21.02
CA TRP A 85 -2.21 2.76 20.13
C TRP A 85 -3.36 2.18 20.96
N THR A 86 -4.54 2.62 20.64
CA THR A 86 -5.79 2.17 21.25
C THR A 86 -6.81 1.84 20.17
N TYR A 87 -7.85 1.11 20.52
CA TYR A 87 -8.97 0.91 19.62
C TYR A 87 -9.75 2.23 19.48
N SER A 88 -9.40 2.94 18.42
CA SER A 88 -9.96 4.23 18.03
C SER A 88 -9.82 4.41 16.52
N SER A 89 -10.50 5.39 15.96
CA SER A 89 -10.36 5.71 14.53
C SER A 89 -8.94 6.12 14.13
N ALA A 90 -8.14 6.65 15.07
CA ALA A 90 -6.78 7.07 14.78
C ALA A 90 -5.75 5.94 14.70
N SER A 91 -5.85 4.91 15.53
CA SER A 91 -4.84 3.84 15.67
C SER A 91 -5.41 2.43 15.77
N GLY A 92 -6.72 2.28 15.79
CA GLY A 92 -7.38 0.99 16.00
C GLY A 92 -7.08 -0.03 14.91
N SER A 93 -6.98 0.40 13.65
CA SER A 93 -6.59 -0.47 12.54
C SER A 93 -5.15 -0.98 12.69
N LEU A 94 -4.23 -0.10 13.13
CA LEU A 94 -2.83 -0.48 13.36
C LEU A 94 -2.72 -1.47 14.54
N LEU A 95 -3.43 -1.21 15.65
CA LEU A 95 -3.43 -2.12 16.80
C LEU A 95 -4.06 -3.47 16.48
N TYR A 96 -5.20 -3.47 15.77
CA TYR A 96 -5.83 -4.68 15.26
C TYR A 96 -4.87 -5.51 14.41
N THR A 97 -4.18 -4.86 13.48
CA THR A 97 -3.19 -5.52 12.63
C THR A 97 -2.08 -6.15 13.47
N TYR A 98 -1.47 -5.36 14.38
CA TYR A 98 -0.38 -5.83 15.25
C TYR A 98 -0.76 -7.07 16.07
N GLU A 99 -1.95 -7.08 16.65
CA GLU A 99 -2.45 -8.21 17.47
C GLU A 99 -2.77 -9.48 16.65
N ASN A 100 -2.92 -9.35 15.35
CA ASN A 100 -3.19 -10.46 14.44
C ASN A 100 -1.94 -10.94 13.65
N LEU A 101 -0.75 -10.40 13.96
CA LEU A 101 0.52 -10.86 13.40
C LEU A 101 1.17 -11.90 14.30
N THR A 102 1.94 -12.80 13.70
CA THR A 102 2.73 -13.84 14.36
C THR A 102 4.21 -13.45 14.44
N GLU A 103 5.01 -14.15 15.26
CA GLU A 103 6.46 -13.99 15.28
C GLU A 103 7.08 -14.19 13.89
N TYR A 104 6.56 -15.13 13.12
CA TYR A 104 7.05 -15.41 11.76
C TYR A 104 6.84 -14.22 10.81
N ASP A 105 5.73 -13.49 10.95
CA ASP A 105 5.48 -12.27 10.17
C ASP A 105 6.50 -11.20 10.50
N PHE A 106 6.81 -10.99 11.79
CA PHE A 106 7.83 -10.02 12.21
C PHE A 106 9.23 -10.40 11.72
N GLU A 107 9.62 -11.68 11.81
CA GLU A 107 10.90 -12.18 11.28
C GLU A 107 10.99 -11.95 9.76
N PHE A 108 9.90 -12.20 9.04
CA PHE A 108 9.82 -11.92 7.60
C PHE A 108 10.05 -10.43 7.32
N PHE A 109 9.32 -9.53 7.98
CA PHE A 109 9.45 -8.09 7.78
C PHE A 109 10.85 -7.56 8.13
N GLU A 110 11.46 -8.06 9.21
CA GLU A 110 12.82 -7.68 9.62
C GLU A 110 13.87 -8.06 8.57
N GLY A 111 13.65 -9.16 7.87
CA GLY A 111 14.53 -9.61 6.78
C GLY A 111 14.42 -8.78 5.49
N LEU A 112 13.37 -7.99 5.31
CA LEU A 112 13.14 -7.21 4.10
C LEU A 112 13.85 -5.84 4.13
N LYS A 113 14.30 -5.39 2.96
CA LYS A 113 14.76 -4.01 2.72
C LYS A 113 13.58 -3.12 2.31
N ILE A 114 13.77 -1.81 2.31
CA ILE A 114 12.77 -0.82 1.83
C ILE A 114 12.98 -0.48 0.34
N GLU A 115 14.10 -0.91 -0.25
CA GLU A 115 14.50 -0.64 -1.63
C GLU A 115 15.32 -1.80 -2.19
N GLY A 116 15.48 -1.83 -3.50
CA GLY A 116 16.35 -2.77 -4.16
C GLY A 116 16.83 -2.33 -5.55
N TYR A 117 17.74 -3.11 -6.07
CA TYR A 117 18.34 -2.95 -7.40
C TYR A 117 18.09 -4.23 -8.17
N TYR A 118 17.40 -4.13 -9.30
CA TYR A 118 17.14 -5.24 -10.18
C TYR A 118 18.17 -5.28 -11.30
N GLU A 119 18.84 -6.42 -11.42
CA GLU A 119 19.80 -6.68 -12.47
C GLU A 119 19.60 -8.07 -13.06
N ARG A 120 19.50 -8.14 -14.37
CA ARG A 120 19.37 -9.39 -15.13
C ARG A 120 20.17 -9.31 -16.43
N PRO A 121 20.98 -10.34 -16.78
CA PRO A 121 21.73 -10.35 -18.04
C PRO A 121 20.84 -10.16 -19.27
N GLY A 122 21.17 -9.20 -20.12
CA GLY A 122 20.42 -8.86 -21.33
C GLY A 122 19.28 -7.86 -21.15
N PHE A 123 19.10 -7.32 -19.94
CA PHE A 123 18.10 -6.29 -19.65
C PHE A 123 18.75 -5.08 -18.99
N LYS A 124 18.18 -3.89 -19.16
CA LYS A 124 18.60 -2.71 -18.41
C LYS A 124 18.27 -2.86 -16.93
N PRO A 125 19.17 -2.49 -16.02
CA PRO A 125 18.86 -2.50 -14.60
C PRO A 125 17.85 -1.43 -14.24
N PHE A 126 17.13 -1.62 -13.10
CA PHE A 126 16.27 -0.62 -12.52
C PHE A 126 16.30 -0.65 -10.97
N ARG A 127 15.93 0.45 -10.34
CA ARG A 127 15.70 0.51 -8.90
C ARG A 127 14.23 0.40 -8.58
N TYR A 128 13.95 -0.15 -7.41
CA TYR A 128 12.61 -0.22 -6.87
C TYR A 128 12.63 0.08 -5.37
N CYS A 129 11.55 0.67 -4.87
CA CYS A 129 11.36 1.01 -3.46
C CYS A 129 9.86 1.02 -3.12
N HIS A 130 9.55 1.04 -1.82
CA HIS A 130 8.16 1.29 -1.43
C HIS A 130 7.84 2.78 -1.53
N GLY A 131 8.38 3.62 -0.67
CA GLY A 131 8.26 5.08 -0.74
C GLY A 131 9.39 5.69 -1.58
N SER A 132 10.55 5.99 -0.95
CA SER A 132 11.77 6.40 -1.63
C SER A 132 12.92 5.43 -1.40
N LEU A 133 14.07 5.70 -2.02
CA LEU A 133 15.30 4.90 -1.83
C LEU A 133 15.88 5.00 -0.40
N VAL A 134 15.38 5.91 0.43
CA VAL A 134 15.92 6.16 1.79
C VAL A 134 14.85 6.07 2.89
N ARG A 135 13.56 6.16 2.55
CA ARG A 135 12.45 6.13 3.50
C ARG A 135 11.25 5.38 2.92
N SER A 136 10.70 4.45 3.69
CA SER A 136 9.51 3.73 3.30
C SER A 136 8.23 4.59 3.25
N ASN A 137 8.18 5.68 4.01
CA ASN A 137 7.02 6.58 4.13
C ASN A 137 7.18 7.90 3.37
N GLU A 138 8.13 8.02 2.47
CA GLU A 138 8.31 9.23 1.66
C GLU A 138 7.49 9.12 0.36
N ILE A 139 6.58 10.06 0.17
CA ILE A 139 5.71 10.11 -1.00
C ILE A 139 6.48 10.68 -2.19
N LEU A 140 6.51 9.95 -3.30
CA LEU A 140 7.11 10.37 -4.56
C LEU A 140 6.01 10.76 -5.57
N GLU A 141 5.23 11.80 -5.24
CA GLU A 141 4.27 12.34 -6.20
C GLU A 141 4.98 12.94 -7.42
N PRO A 142 4.43 12.76 -8.63
CA PRO A 142 4.91 13.45 -9.81
C PRO A 142 4.96 14.97 -9.61
N ASP A 143 6.02 15.60 -10.12
CA ASP A 143 6.26 17.06 -10.02
C ASP A 143 6.58 17.59 -8.59
N ALA A 144 6.61 16.74 -7.56
CA ALA A 144 7.10 17.13 -6.25
C ALA A 144 8.63 17.34 -6.26
N ALA A 145 9.11 18.34 -5.49
CA ALA A 145 10.52 18.72 -5.51
C ALA A 145 11.47 17.57 -5.11
N ASN A 146 11.09 16.77 -4.11
CA ASN A 146 11.86 15.59 -3.70
C ASN A 146 11.91 14.51 -4.81
N THR A 147 10.81 14.28 -5.52
CA THR A 147 10.77 13.34 -6.63
C THR A 147 11.68 13.77 -7.76
N ILE A 148 11.62 15.05 -8.14
CA ILE A 148 12.49 15.64 -9.17
C ILE A 148 13.97 15.49 -8.78
N GLU A 149 14.32 15.75 -7.53
CA GLU A 149 15.70 15.63 -7.03
C GLU A 149 16.18 14.17 -7.07
N ILE A 150 15.36 13.21 -6.61
CA ILE A 150 15.68 11.78 -6.64
C ILE A 150 15.87 11.33 -8.10
N MET A 151 14.95 11.68 -8.99
CA MET A 151 15.03 11.28 -10.40
C MET A 151 16.26 11.88 -11.10
N LYS A 152 16.64 13.11 -10.78
CA LYS A 152 17.86 13.73 -11.32
C LYS A 152 19.12 12.96 -10.91
N ASN A 153 19.20 12.49 -9.66
CA ASN A 153 20.36 11.80 -9.10
C ASN A 153 20.32 10.27 -9.26
N LEU A 154 19.23 9.71 -9.81
CA LEU A 154 19.09 8.27 -9.99
C LEU A 154 20.19 7.73 -10.91
N ASP A 155 20.79 6.59 -10.56
CA ASP A 155 21.91 5.94 -11.26
C ASP A 155 21.46 4.96 -12.38
N VAL A 156 20.16 4.82 -12.58
CA VAL A 156 19.52 3.99 -13.62
C VAL A 156 18.45 4.77 -14.37
N ASP A 157 17.92 4.22 -15.48
CA ASP A 157 16.89 4.90 -16.28
C ASP A 157 15.46 4.71 -15.74
N LEU A 158 15.25 3.76 -14.81
CA LEU A 158 13.91 3.42 -14.29
C LEU A 158 13.93 3.30 -12.77
N LEU A 159 12.95 3.97 -12.12
CA LEU A 159 12.55 3.76 -10.74
C LEU A 159 11.13 3.21 -10.69
N VAL A 160 10.89 2.16 -9.93
CA VAL A 160 9.56 1.63 -9.61
C VAL A 160 9.27 1.90 -8.15
N SER A 161 8.19 2.62 -7.84
CA SER A 161 7.86 3.03 -6.48
C SER A 161 6.39 2.75 -6.15
N GLY A 162 6.09 2.25 -4.95
CA GLY A 162 4.75 2.08 -4.40
C GLY A 162 4.24 3.31 -3.66
N HIS A 163 3.46 3.10 -2.57
CA HIS A 163 3.02 4.07 -1.58
C HIS A 163 1.99 5.12 -2.04
N VAL A 164 1.90 5.45 -3.30
CA VAL A 164 1.01 6.52 -3.82
C VAL A 164 -0.38 6.04 -4.23
N HIS A 165 -0.70 4.77 -4.15
CA HIS A 165 -2.01 4.14 -4.39
C HIS A 165 -2.72 4.46 -5.72
N PHE A 166 -2.04 5.11 -6.67
CA PHE A 166 -2.54 5.34 -8.02
C PHE A 166 -1.50 4.96 -9.06
N GLN A 167 -1.98 4.66 -10.27
CA GLN A 167 -1.11 4.29 -11.38
C GLN A 167 -0.57 5.52 -12.09
N GLU A 168 0.75 5.57 -12.30
CA GLU A 168 1.42 6.68 -12.97
C GLU A 168 2.66 6.22 -13.72
N GLU A 169 2.88 6.83 -14.88
CA GLU A 169 4.15 6.81 -15.60
C GLU A 169 4.57 8.26 -15.87
N LYS A 170 5.71 8.67 -15.36
CA LYS A 170 6.25 10.01 -15.54
C LYS A 170 7.69 9.99 -16.00
N MET A 171 7.97 10.78 -17.05
CA MET A 171 9.32 10.99 -17.56
C MET A 171 9.99 12.21 -16.93
N TYR A 172 11.27 12.04 -16.60
CA TYR A 172 12.18 13.09 -16.15
C TYR A 172 13.42 13.03 -17.04
N ASP A 173 13.43 13.83 -18.11
CA ASP A 173 14.41 13.73 -19.17
C ASP A 173 14.40 12.31 -19.80
N HIS A 174 15.49 11.56 -19.68
CA HIS A 174 15.58 10.18 -20.18
C HIS A 174 15.25 9.10 -19.14
N LYS A 175 14.95 9.50 -17.90
CA LYS A 175 14.61 8.60 -16.79
C LYS A 175 13.11 8.57 -16.57
N LYS A 176 12.63 7.47 -16.05
CA LYS A 176 11.22 7.20 -15.83
C LYS A 176 10.96 6.76 -14.39
N ILE A 177 9.87 7.25 -13.78
CA ILE A 177 9.27 6.67 -12.58
C ILE A 177 7.97 5.97 -12.95
N LEU A 178 7.71 4.82 -12.33
CA LEU A 178 6.48 4.05 -12.48
C LEU A 178 5.88 3.78 -11.10
N HIS A 179 4.58 4.02 -10.96
CA HIS A 179 3.79 3.62 -9.81
C HIS A 179 2.75 2.57 -10.24
N PRO A 180 2.74 1.36 -9.65
CA PRO A 180 1.84 0.28 -10.06
C PRO A 180 0.39 0.50 -9.62
N GLY A 181 0.11 1.49 -8.77
CA GLY A 181 -1.14 1.61 -8.04
C GLY A 181 -1.16 0.71 -6.81
N ALA A 182 -2.31 0.53 -6.20
CA ALA A 182 -2.51 -0.25 -5.00
C ALA A 182 -3.45 -1.44 -5.22
N VAL A 183 -3.11 -2.57 -4.64
CA VAL A 183 -4.01 -3.74 -4.61
C VAL A 183 -5.14 -3.52 -3.62
N GLY A 184 -4.86 -2.92 -2.46
CA GLY A 184 -5.79 -2.80 -1.34
C GLY A 184 -6.69 -1.58 -1.41
N ILE A 185 -6.17 -0.45 -1.01
CA ILE A 185 -6.88 0.83 -0.93
C ILE A 185 -6.54 1.67 -2.16
N SER A 186 -6.95 1.20 -3.33
CA SER A 186 -6.64 1.83 -4.62
C SER A 186 -7.43 3.12 -4.84
N TRP A 187 -6.78 4.10 -5.48
CA TRP A 187 -7.44 5.34 -5.86
C TRP A 187 -7.86 5.31 -7.32
N TYR A 188 -8.98 5.97 -7.60
CA TYR A 188 -9.61 6.03 -8.92
C TYR A 188 -10.21 4.69 -9.37
N TYR A 189 -10.67 4.61 -10.60
CA TYR A 189 -11.18 3.41 -11.27
C TYR A 189 -12.23 2.62 -10.45
N ASN A 190 -13.11 3.34 -9.71
CA ASN A 190 -14.18 2.75 -8.89
C ASN A 190 -13.67 1.75 -7.83
N GLY A 191 -12.49 1.96 -7.29
CA GLY A 191 -11.89 1.07 -6.27
C GLY A 191 -11.40 -0.27 -6.82
N ASN A 192 -11.29 -0.45 -8.14
CA ASN A 192 -10.70 -1.65 -8.74
C ASN A 192 -9.29 -1.90 -8.20
N THR A 193 -8.94 -3.16 -7.98
CA THR A 193 -7.57 -3.51 -7.58
C THR A 193 -6.59 -3.23 -8.71
N GLN A 194 -5.40 -2.72 -8.38
CA GLN A 194 -4.42 -2.24 -9.35
C GLN A 194 -3.09 -2.96 -9.21
N TYR A 195 -2.46 -3.24 -10.34
CA TYR A 195 -1.07 -3.68 -10.43
C TYR A 195 -0.54 -3.42 -11.85
N MET A 196 0.74 -3.67 -12.12
CA MET A 196 1.30 -3.57 -13.47
C MET A 196 2.16 -4.78 -13.83
N ILE A 197 2.34 -5.00 -15.13
CA ILE A 197 3.35 -5.91 -15.67
C ILE A 197 4.43 -5.07 -16.35
N LEU A 198 5.70 -5.31 -15.99
CA LEU A 198 6.85 -4.79 -16.69
C LEU A 198 7.25 -5.77 -17.79
N HIS A 199 7.28 -5.29 -19.03
CA HIS A 199 7.77 -6.02 -20.19
C HIS A 199 9.23 -5.62 -20.48
N GLY A 200 10.13 -6.57 -20.26
CA GLY A 200 11.56 -6.36 -20.43
C GLY A 200 12.05 -6.63 -21.84
N SER A 201 12.88 -5.73 -22.36
CA SER A 201 13.62 -5.87 -23.61
C SER A 201 15.06 -5.35 -23.46
N GLU A 202 15.90 -5.50 -24.47
CA GLU A 202 17.24 -4.88 -24.49
C GLU A 202 17.20 -3.36 -24.48
N GLN A 203 16.10 -2.77 -24.96
CA GLN A 203 15.89 -1.31 -24.98
C GLN A 203 15.48 -0.76 -23.60
N GLY A 204 14.93 -1.61 -22.73
CA GLY A 204 14.46 -1.23 -21.38
C GLY A 204 13.15 -1.93 -20.99
N TRP A 205 12.40 -1.28 -20.11
CA TRP A 205 11.17 -1.81 -19.54
C TRP A 205 9.97 -0.93 -19.92
N GLU A 206 8.89 -1.58 -20.33
CA GLU A 206 7.59 -0.94 -20.61
C GLU A 206 6.55 -1.45 -19.62
N ALA A 207 5.71 -0.55 -19.13
CA ALA A 207 4.65 -0.87 -18.17
C ALA A 207 3.33 -1.14 -18.89
N GLU A 208 2.65 -2.21 -18.50
CA GLU A 208 1.25 -2.48 -18.83
C GLU A 208 0.45 -2.42 -17.53
N PHE A 209 -0.44 -1.42 -17.39
CA PHE A 209 -1.22 -1.18 -16.18
C PHE A 209 -2.56 -1.91 -16.23
N PHE A 210 -2.96 -2.47 -15.08
CA PHE A 210 -4.23 -3.20 -14.94
C PHE A 210 -5.06 -2.65 -13.79
N GLN A 211 -6.37 -2.48 -14.05
CA GLN A 211 -7.40 -2.19 -13.08
C GLN A 211 -8.44 -3.32 -13.17
N LEU A 212 -8.50 -4.15 -12.14
CA LEU A 212 -9.31 -5.36 -12.15
C LEU A 212 -10.47 -5.23 -11.17
N GLU A 213 -11.66 -5.58 -11.64
CA GLU A 213 -12.82 -5.78 -10.77
C GLU A 213 -12.60 -7.01 -9.87
N TYR A 214 -13.01 -6.89 -8.62
CA TYR A 214 -13.03 -7.97 -7.64
C TYR A 214 -14.26 -7.81 -6.72
N ASP A 215 -14.54 -8.78 -5.86
CA ASP A 215 -15.70 -8.73 -4.97
C ASP A 215 -15.41 -7.79 -3.77
N VAL A 216 -15.66 -6.49 -3.98
CA VAL A 216 -15.52 -5.46 -2.95
C VAL A 216 -16.49 -5.70 -1.79
N GLU A 217 -17.71 -6.17 -2.06
CA GLU A 217 -18.72 -6.39 -1.02
C GLU A 217 -18.37 -7.59 -0.13
N GLU A 218 -17.64 -8.58 -0.64
CA GLU A 218 -17.07 -9.64 0.20
C GLU A 218 -16.04 -9.05 1.17
N MET A 219 -15.15 -8.17 0.70
CA MET A 219 -14.19 -7.47 1.56
C MET A 219 -14.91 -6.57 2.59
N VAL A 220 -15.93 -5.84 2.21
CA VAL A 220 -16.72 -5.00 3.13
C VAL A 220 -17.38 -5.84 4.23
N LYS A 221 -17.94 -7.01 3.88
CA LYS A 221 -18.49 -7.95 4.86
C LYS A 221 -17.44 -8.44 5.85
N GLU A 222 -16.18 -8.56 5.45
CA GLU A 222 -15.10 -8.91 6.36
C GLU A 222 -14.80 -7.83 7.38
N PHE A 223 -14.97 -6.54 7.06
CA PHE A 223 -14.89 -5.46 8.07
C PHE A 223 -15.92 -5.65 9.19
N GLU A 224 -17.13 -6.13 8.87
CA GLU A 224 -18.17 -6.40 9.85
C GLU A 224 -17.82 -7.64 10.70
N THR A 225 -17.40 -8.73 10.05
CA THR A 225 -17.20 -10.02 10.73
C THR A 225 -15.91 -10.14 11.51
N SER A 226 -14.91 -9.28 11.22
CA SER A 226 -13.61 -9.26 11.90
C SER A 226 -13.60 -8.46 13.21
N GLY A 227 -14.62 -7.65 13.47
CA GLY A 227 -14.64 -6.68 14.56
C GLY A 227 -13.77 -5.43 14.31
N LEU A 228 -13.28 -5.22 13.08
CA LEU A 228 -12.46 -4.05 12.76
C LEU A 228 -13.29 -2.76 12.76
N ASN A 229 -14.57 -2.84 12.39
CA ASN A 229 -15.49 -1.69 12.44
C ASN A 229 -15.65 -1.12 13.85
N GLU A 230 -15.68 -1.97 14.87
CA GLU A 230 -15.76 -1.54 16.28
C GLU A 230 -14.43 -1.01 16.81
N LYS A 231 -13.33 -1.56 16.30
CA LYS A 231 -11.97 -1.23 16.75
C LYS A 231 -11.41 0.03 16.11
N ALA A 232 -11.85 0.36 14.90
CA ALA A 232 -11.43 1.55 14.14
C ALA A 232 -12.62 2.18 13.39
N PRO A 233 -13.66 2.69 14.09
CA PRO A 233 -14.99 2.88 13.52
C PRO A 233 -15.03 3.82 12.31
N TYR A 234 -14.46 5.02 12.40
CA TYR A 234 -14.50 5.96 11.27
C TYR A 234 -13.39 5.68 10.24
N TRP A 235 -12.24 5.16 10.66
CA TRP A 235 -11.19 4.73 9.73
C TRP A 235 -11.68 3.60 8.82
N SER A 236 -12.40 2.61 9.39
CA SER A 236 -13.03 1.55 8.60
C SER A 236 -14.05 2.08 7.60
N LYS A 237 -14.91 3.04 8.00
CA LYS A 237 -15.86 3.68 7.09
C LYS A 237 -15.18 4.40 5.93
N ILE A 238 -14.08 5.11 6.19
CA ILE A 238 -13.32 5.80 5.15
C ILE A 238 -12.70 4.80 4.18
N ASN A 239 -12.13 3.70 4.70
CA ASN A 239 -11.55 2.65 3.87
C ASN A 239 -12.61 1.93 3.02
N ILE A 240 -13.77 1.58 3.60
CA ILE A 240 -14.91 1.00 2.87
C ILE A 240 -15.38 1.94 1.75
N HIS A 241 -15.48 3.24 2.04
CA HIS A 241 -15.80 4.24 1.02
C HIS A 241 -14.78 4.23 -0.12
N THR A 242 -13.48 4.20 0.19
CA THR A 242 -12.42 4.16 -0.83
C THR A 242 -12.48 2.86 -1.64
N LEU A 243 -12.69 1.71 -0.99
CA LEU A 243 -12.84 0.41 -1.67
C LEU A 243 -14.00 0.39 -2.67
N ARG A 244 -15.14 1.02 -2.34
CA ARG A 244 -16.32 1.08 -3.22
C ARG A 244 -16.20 2.10 -4.32
N THR A 245 -15.48 3.18 -4.12
CA THR A 245 -15.55 4.36 -5.02
C THR A 245 -14.21 4.73 -5.69
N GLY A 246 -13.08 4.29 -5.13
CA GLY A 246 -11.75 4.77 -5.50
C GLY A 246 -11.49 6.24 -5.08
N SER A 247 -12.36 6.81 -4.24
CA SER A 247 -12.22 8.19 -3.76
C SER A 247 -11.60 8.22 -2.37
N ASP A 248 -10.28 8.40 -2.30
CA ASP A 248 -9.58 8.49 -1.03
C ASP A 248 -9.95 9.75 -0.25
N LYS A 249 -10.26 9.58 1.03
CA LYS A 249 -10.52 10.65 1.99
C LYS A 249 -9.74 10.50 3.31
N ASN A 250 -8.81 9.55 3.36
CA ASN A 250 -8.10 9.19 4.59
C ASN A 250 -7.36 10.39 5.19
N LEU A 251 -6.46 11.01 4.41
CA LEU A 251 -5.72 12.19 4.87
C LEU A 251 -6.62 13.41 5.08
N ALA A 252 -7.64 13.60 4.26
CA ALA A 252 -8.57 14.71 4.40
C ALA A 252 -9.36 14.62 5.71
N CYS A 253 -9.89 13.43 6.04
CA CYS A 253 -10.59 13.18 7.31
C CYS A 253 -9.65 13.30 8.51
N LEU A 254 -8.46 12.72 8.46
CA LEU A 254 -7.46 12.84 9.53
C LEU A 254 -7.09 14.30 9.79
N ASN A 255 -6.79 15.07 8.75
CA ASN A 255 -6.42 16.47 8.86
C ASN A 255 -7.57 17.33 9.42
N LEU A 256 -8.80 17.05 8.99
CA LEU A 256 -9.97 17.77 9.50
C LEU A 256 -10.23 17.42 10.96
N ALA A 257 -10.23 16.15 11.33
CA ALA A 257 -10.41 15.71 12.72
C ALA A 257 -9.34 16.31 13.66
N THR A 258 -8.08 16.32 13.21
CA THR A 258 -6.95 16.96 13.92
C THR A 258 -7.19 18.45 14.12
N LYS A 259 -7.52 19.21 13.07
CA LYS A 259 -7.80 20.65 13.14
C LYS A 259 -8.98 20.99 14.05
N LEU A 260 -10.03 20.17 14.02
CA LEU A 260 -11.21 20.36 14.88
C LEU A 260 -10.83 20.14 16.35
N CYS A 261 -10.06 19.09 16.63
CA CYS A 261 -9.55 18.80 17.97
C CYS A 261 -8.65 19.94 18.49
N GLU A 262 -7.67 20.39 17.69
CA GLU A 262 -6.80 21.52 18.06
C GLU A 262 -7.57 22.79 18.38
N ARG A 263 -8.59 23.10 17.58
CA ARG A 263 -9.42 24.31 17.77
C ARG A 263 -10.22 24.28 19.06
N GLU A 264 -10.73 23.11 19.46
CA GLU A 264 -11.64 22.98 20.62
C GLU A 264 -10.91 22.62 21.91
N GLU A 265 -9.83 21.84 21.83
CA GLU A 265 -9.10 21.32 23.00
C GLU A 265 -7.73 22.03 23.21
N GLY A 266 -7.34 22.91 22.27
CA GLY A 266 -6.11 23.71 22.36
C GLY A 266 -4.83 23.00 21.93
N SER A 267 -4.83 21.66 21.88
CA SER A 267 -3.72 20.84 21.40
C SER A 267 -4.19 19.45 21.03
N VAL A 268 -3.45 18.77 20.18
CA VAL A 268 -3.66 17.36 19.85
C VAL A 268 -2.32 16.64 19.73
N THR A 269 -2.28 15.42 20.23
CA THR A 269 -1.15 14.51 20.03
C THR A 269 -1.68 13.23 19.44
N TRP A 270 -1.21 12.88 18.25
CA TRP A 270 -1.58 11.61 17.64
C TRP A 270 -1.11 10.44 18.52
N PRO A 271 -1.93 9.40 18.76
CA PRO A 271 -3.24 9.12 18.17
C PRO A 271 -4.46 9.65 18.98
N ASP A 272 -4.29 10.52 19.96
CA ASP A 272 -5.32 10.93 20.91
C ASP A 272 -6.30 11.95 20.29
N ILE A 273 -7.01 11.54 19.24
CA ILE A 273 -8.06 12.33 18.58
C ILE A 273 -9.42 11.72 18.95
N PRO A 274 -10.25 12.41 19.75
CA PRO A 274 -11.58 11.94 20.13
C PRO A 274 -12.51 11.63 18.96
N GLU A 275 -13.30 10.56 19.08
CA GLU A 275 -14.19 10.06 18.01
C GLU A 275 -15.20 11.10 17.51
N LYS A 276 -15.61 12.07 18.32
CA LYS A 276 -16.52 13.16 17.92
C LYS A 276 -15.95 13.98 16.73
N TYR A 277 -14.62 14.15 16.64
CA TYR A 277 -13.99 14.89 15.55
C TYR A 277 -13.88 14.06 14.28
N TRP A 278 -13.65 12.76 14.42
CA TRP A 278 -13.72 11.82 13.32
C TRP A 278 -15.13 11.73 12.73
N GLN A 279 -16.14 11.67 13.60
CA GLN A 279 -17.53 11.69 13.20
C GLN A 279 -17.86 12.94 12.38
N GLN A 280 -17.42 14.12 12.86
CA GLN A 280 -17.64 15.36 12.12
C GLN A 280 -16.91 15.37 10.78
N ALA A 281 -15.68 14.88 10.72
CA ALA A 281 -14.90 14.81 9.47
C ALA A 281 -15.57 13.90 8.44
N VAL A 282 -16.03 12.72 8.84
CA VAL A 282 -16.75 11.77 7.98
C VAL A 282 -18.04 12.38 7.43
N ARG A 283 -18.80 13.12 8.24
CA ARG A 283 -20.00 13.87 7.82
C ARG A 283 -19.69 14.93 6.78
N GLU A 284 -18.68 15.75 7.03
CA GLU A 284 -18.27 16.83 6.14
C GLU A 284 -17.90 16.30 4.73
N PHE A 285 -17.33 15.11 4.65
CA PHE A 285 -16.98 14.46 3.38
C PHE A 285 -18.07 13.54 2.82
N GLY A 286 -19.24 13.44 3.46
CA GLY A 286 -20.39 12.67 2.96
C GLY A 286 -20.19 11.14 2.96
N ILE A 287 -19.40 10.62 3.92
CA ILE A 287 -19.04 9.18 4.01
C ILE A 287 -19.98 8.39 4.94
N GLU A 288 -20.91 9.03 5.67
CA GLU A 288 -21.71 8.39 6.72
C GLU A 288 -22.57 7.22 6.23
N ASP A 289 -23.04 7.26 4.98
CA ASP A 289 -23.98 6.33 4.40
C ASP A 289 -23.33 5.40 3.32
N SER A 290 -22.02 5.35 3.26
CA SER A 290 -21.28 4.57 2.25
C SER A 290 -20.90 3.16 2.72
#